data_efce5ce42e08612de8597f70047f5005
#
_entry.id   efce5ce42e08612de8597f70047f5005
#
_cell.length_a   1.000
_cell.length_b   1.000
_cell.length_c   1.000
_cell.angle_alpha   90.00
_cell.angle_beta   90.00
_cell.angle_gamma   90.00
#
_symmetry.space_group_name_H-M   'P 1'
#
loop_
_entity.id
_entity.type
_entity.pdbx_description
1 polymer ?
#
loop_
_entity_poly.entity_id
_entity_poly.type
_entity_poly.pdbx_seq_one_letter_code
_entity_poly.pdbx_strand_id
1 'polypeptide(L)'
;TRLFAQRKRLRHLGEHAPKFSMGFDLGFIGENDYYLSLPFKRSLVAILLSGAFFAVFTIPLFSVGSVAFGEADESLFALIAVFFSLFWMLGWSVGVAILGLIFLAVTFGRESVRIRNNQLILRIGLPGIGIGFRFHGDVVRYFRRNKPDVIIGTSWRGDHLCFDYAGESINFGSAISAEKAEEILSVLKLAFPRHAD
;
A
#
# COMPACT_ATOMS: atom_id res chain seq x y z
N THR A 1 1.87 6.99 2.73
CA THR A 1 0.44 6.78 3.02
C THR A 1 0.13 7.22 4.44
N ARG A 2 -1.03 7.90 4.68
CA ARG A 2 -1.40 8.43 5.99
C ARG A 2 -1.47 7.35 7.08
N LEU A 3 -1.88 6.13 6.74
CA LEU A 3 -1.93 5.00 7.69
C LEU A 3 -0.56 4.67 8.29
N PHE A 4 0.52 4.78 7.55
CA PHE A 4 1.87 4.60 8.11
C PHE A 4 2.28 5.74 9.05
N ALA A 5 1.92 6.98 8.74
CA ALA A 5 2.17 8.11 9.63
C ALA A 5 1.36 7.99 10.93
N GLN A 6 0.10 7.53 10.83
CA GLN A 6 -0.76 7.29 11.98
C GLN A 6 -0.32 6.10 12.84
N ARG A 7 0.37 5.09 12.25
CA ARG A 7 0.90 3.94 12.99
C ARG A 7 1.77 4.36 14.18
N LYS A 8 2.58 5.40 14.03
CA LYS A 8 3.44 5.89 15.12
C LYS A 8 2.62 6.41 16.29
N ARG A 9 1.51 7.10 16.02
CA ARG A 9 0.58 7.61 17.02
C ARG A 9 -0.18 6.48 17.71
N LEU A 10 -0.60 5.46 16.97
CA LEU A 10 -1.39 4.35 17.49
C LEU A 10 -0.58 3.36 18.36
N ARG A 11 0.75 3.46 18.38
CA ARG A 11 1.59 2.59 19.24
C ARG A 11 1.34 2.77 20.74
N HIS A 12 0.89 3.94 21.16
CA HIS A 12 0.62 4.19 22.58
C HIS A 12 -0.68 3.54 23.09
N LEU A 13 -1.52 3.02 22.20
CA LEU A 13 -2.79 2.39 22.55
C LEU A 13 -2.63 0.99 23.20
N GLY A 14 -1.42 0.48 23.34
CA GLY A 14 -1.14 -0.78 24.03
C GLY A 14 -1.95 -1.96 23.46
N GLU A 15 -2.83 -2.55 24.29
CA GLU A 15 -3.65 -3.71 23.93
C GLU A 15 -4.63 -3.44 22.76
N HIS A 16 -5.05 -2.18 22.58
CA HIS A 16 -5.92 -1.77 21.49
C HIS A 16 -5.16 -1.31 20.24
N ALA A 17 -3.83 -1.41 20.21
CA ALA A 17 -3.07 -1.05 19.03
C ALA A 17 -3.50 -1.90 17.82
N PRO A 18 -3.71 -1.29 16.63
CA PRO A 18 -4.11 -2.04 15.45
C PRO A 18 -3.03 -3.05 15.08
N LYS A 19 -3.43 -4.31 14.89
CA LYS A 19 -2.51 -5.37 14.50
C LYS A 19 -2.08 -5.17 13.04
N PHE A 20 -0.78 -5.08 12.85
CA PHE A 20 -0.18 -5.00 11.52
C PHE A 20 0.02 -6.40 10.96
N SER A 21 -0.37 -6.60 9.70
CA SER A 21 -0.10 -7.83 8.97
C SER A 21 0.44 -7.51 7.58
N MET A 22 1.57 -8.11 7.24
CA MET A 22 2.10 -8.12 5.89
C MET A 22 1.96 -9.55 5.37
N GLY A 23 1.38 -9.74 4.20
CA GLY A 23 1.21 -11.08 3.66
C GLY A 23 0.45 -11.16 2.36
N PHE A 24 0.46 -12.37 1.83
CA PHE A 24 -0.36 -12.74 0.70
C PHE A 24 -1.79 -12.98 1.20
N ASP A 25 -2.74 -12.32 0.56
CA ASP A 25 -4.17 -12.61 0.76
C ASP A 25 -4.70 -13.15 -0.55
N LEU A 26 -4.88 -14.44 -0.60
CA LEU A 26 -5.40 -15.14 -1.77
C LEU A 26 -6.91 -14.90 -1.99
N GLY A 27 -7.47 -13.90 -1.32
CA GLY A 27 -8.81 -13.39 -1.66
C GLY A 27 -9.97 -14.35 -1.37
N PHE A 28 -9.78 -15.37 -0.53
CA PHE A 28 -10.90 -16.21 -0.09
C PHE A 28 -11.86 -15.36 0.73
N ILE A 29 -12.97 -14.98 0.12
CA ILE A 29 -14.09 -14.29 0.75
C ILE A 29 -14.94 -15.37 1.40
N GLY A 30 -14.99 -15.37 2.73
CA GLY A 30 -15.93 -16.24 3.46
C GLY A 30 -17.36 -15.73 3.28
N GLU A 31 -18.33 -16.59 3.47
CA GLU A 31 -19.77 -16.33 3.28
C GLU A 31 -20.29 -15.12 4.08
N ASN A 32 -19.59 -14.74 5.17
CA ASN A 32 -19.92 -13.59 6.03
C ASN A 32 -18.88 -12.46 5.95
N ASP A 33 -18.05 -12.42 4.92
CA ASP A 33 -17.02 -11.42 4.74
C ASP A 33 -17.48 -10.30 3.79
N TYR A 34 -17.63 -9.09 4.27
CA TYR A 34 -17.80 -7.91 3.41
C TYR A 34 -16.44 -7.45 2.88
N TYR A 35 -16.27 -7.47 1.57
CA TYR A 35 -15.08 -7.00 0.90
C TYR A 35 -15.42 -5.83 -0.02
N LEU A 36 -14.74 -4.72 0.20
CA LEU A 36 -14.90 -3.53 -0.60
C LEU A 36 -13.53 -3.07 -1.13
N SER A 37 -13.39 -3.02 -2.44
CA SER A 37 -12.19 -2.47 -3.09
C SER A 37 -12.42 -1.00 -3.37
N LEU A 38 -11.55 -0.16 -2.82
CA LEU A 38 -11.60 1.29 -3.00
C LEU A 38 -10.63 1.71 -4.10
N PRO A 39 -11.05 2.59 -5.04
CA PRO A 39 -10.15 3.11 -6.05
C PRO A 39 -9.07 3.97 -5.37
N PHE A 40 -7.83 3.75 -5.76
CA PHE A 40 -6.72 4.58 -5.33
C PHE A 40 -6.56 5.74 -6.32
N LYS A 41 -6.50 6.98 -5.83
CA LYS A 41 -6.25 8.13 -6.71
C LYS A 41 -4.82 8.05 -7.23
N ARG A 42 -4.70 7.81 -8.52
CA ARG A 42 -3.41 7.67 -9.20
C ARG A 42 -2.88 9.05 -9.56
N SER A 43 -1.64 9.31 -9.21
CA SER A 43 -0.91 10.48 -9.70
C SER A 43 -0.16 10.09 -10.97
N LEU A 44 -0.54 10.65 -12.10
CA LEU A 44 0.17 10.44 -13.38
C LEU A 44 1.64 10.80 -13.26
N VAL A 45 1.96 11.89 -12.55
CA VAL A 45 3.34 12.32 -12.32
C VAL A 45 4.13 11.24 -11.55
N ALA A 46 3.53 10.66 -10.49
CA ALA A 46 4.18 9.60 -9.72
C ALA A 46 4.38 8.32 -10.56
N ILE A 47 3.43 7.96 -11.43
CA ILE A 47 3.53 6.82 -12.33
C ILE A 47 4.65 7.04 -13.35
N LEU A 48 4.65 8.21 -14.02
CA LEU A 48 5.66 8.54 -15.02
C LEU A 48 7.06 8.61 -14.41
N LEU A 49 7.19 9.25 -13.25
CA LEU A 49 8.48 9.39 -12.57
C LEU A 49 9.01 8.03 -12.10
N SER A 50 8.20 7.23 -11.41
CA SER A 50 8.61 5.90 -10.96
C SER A 50 8.89 4.95 -12.12
N GLY A 51 8.11 5.03 -13.21
CA GLY A 51 8.35 4.26 -14.44
C GLY A 51 9.63 4.66 -15.14
N ALA A 52 9.93 5.97 -15.25
CA ALA A 52 11.16 6.45 -15.83
C ALA A 52 12.39 6.00 -15.02
N PHE A 53 12.35 6.14 -13.69
CA PHE A 53 13.41 5.64 -12.82
C PHE A 53 13.59 4.12 -12.98
N PHE A 54 12.50 3.35 -12.94
CA PHE A 54 12.57 1.91 -13.14
C PHE A 54 13.20 1.55 -14.48
N ALA A 55 12.80 2.18 -15.57
CA ALA A 55 13.35 1.95 -16.90
C ALA A 55 14.85 2.28 -16.97
N VAL A 56 15.26 3.49 -16.51
CA VAL A 56 16.65 3.92 -16.54
C VAL A 56 17.55 2.99 -15.70
N PHE A 57 17.12 2.59 -14.51
CA PHE A 57 17.90 1.71 -13.65
C PHE A 57 17.92 0.25 -14.11
N THR A 58 17.03 -0.15 -15.02
CA THR A 58 17.02 -1.50 -15.60
C THR A 58 18.06 -1.63 -16.72
N ILE A 59 18.41 -0.54 -17.44
CA ILE A 59 19.37 -0.55 -18.55
C ILE A 59 20.72 -1.17 -18.16
N PRO A 60 21.38 -0.78 -17.05
CA PRO A 60 22.67 -1.34 -16.68
C PRO A 60 22.68 -2.84 -16.45
N LEU A 61 21.56 -3.44 -16.02
CA LEU A 61 21.47 -4.90 -15.85
C LEU A 61 21.72 -5.65 -17.15
N PHE A 62 21.18 -5.13 -18.27
CA PHE A 62 21.39 -5.74 -19.59
C PHE A 62 22.79 -5.45 -20.13
N SER A 63 23.31 -4.24 -19.96
CA SER A 63 24.61 -3.83 -20.47
C SER A 63 25.76 -4.55 -19.78
N VAL A 64 25.76 -4.62 -18.44
CA VAL A 64 26.82 -5.30 -17.66
C VAL A 64 26.75 -6.81 -17.87
N GLY A 65 25.55 -7.39 -17.97
CA GLY A 65 25.40 -8.81 -18.27
C GLY A 65 26.06 -9.23 -19.60
N SER A 66 25.86 -8.46 -20.66
CA SER A 66 26.45 -8.76 -21.97
C SER A 66 27.99 -8.67 -21.99
N VAL A 67 28.56 -7.74 -21.22
CA VAL A 67 30.03 -7.59 -21.10
C VAL A 67 30.63 -8.68 -20.22
N ALA A 68 30.00 -9.01 -19.09
CA ALA A 68 30.54 -9.99 -18.14
C ALA A 68 30.61 -11.42 -18.71
N PHE A 69 29.73 -11.76 -19.66
CA PHE A 69 29.65 -13.08 -20.27
C PHE A 69 30.20 -13.14 -21.72
N GLY A 70 30.61 -12.01 -22.29
CA GLY A 70 30.97 -11.92 -23.72
C GLY A 70 32.40 -12.32 -24.05
N GLU A 71 33.40 -12.03 -23.21
CA GLU A 71 34.82 -12.30 -23.46
C GLU A 71 35.54 -12.61 -22.15
N ALA A 72 35.37 -13.82 -21.63
CA ALA A 72 36.15 -14.28 -20.49
C ALA A 72 37.51 -14.78 -20.98
N ASP A 73 38.53 -13.91 -20.94
CA ASP A 73 39.93 -14.32 -21.04
C ASP A 73 40.28 -15.20 -19.83
N GLU A 74 41.07 -16.26 -19.98
CA GLU A 74 41.39 -17.23 -18.91
C GLU A 74 42.33 -16.65 -17.82
N SER A 75 42.49 -15.36 -17.75
CA SER A 75 43.34 -14.69 -16.77
C SER A 75 42.68 -14.62 -15.39
N LEU A 76 43.50 -14.68 -14.32
CA LEU A 76 43.04 -14.50 -12.94
C LEU A 76 42.30 -13.16 -12.73
N PHE A 77 42.73 -12.12 -13.43
CA PHE A 77 42.10 -10.80 -13.39
C PHE A 77 40.70 -10.81 -13.99
N ALA A 78 40.48 -11.56 -15.09
CA ALA A 78 39.17 -11.72 -15.70
C ALA A 78 38.21 -12.44 -14.73
N LEU A 79 38.68 -13.46 -14.03
CA LEU A 79 37.90 -14.17 -13.02
C LEU A 79 37.48 -13.24 -11.87
N ILE A 80 38.39 -12.43 -11.33
CA ILE A 80 38.10 -11.46 -10.27
C ILE A 80 37.08 -10.41 -10.79
N ALA A 81 37.24 -9.90 -12.00
CA ALA A 81 36.34 -8.94 -12.62
C ALA A 81 34.91 -9.52 -12.77
N VAL A 82 34.80 -10.78 -13.20
CA VAL A 82 33.51 -11.49 -13.30
C VAL A 82 32.82 -11.61 -11.94
N PHE A 83 33.55 -12.07 -10.92
CA PHE A 83 32.97 -12.17 -9.54
C PHE A 83 32.51 -10.82 -9.01
N PHE A 84 33.32 -9.77 -9.18
CA PHE A 84 32.97 -8.41 -8.78
C PHE A 84 31.73 -7.92 -9.52
N SER A 85 31.66 -8.16 -10.83
CA SER A 85 30.51 -7.77 -11.67
C SER A 85 29.25 -8.52 -11.24
N LEU A 86 29.33 -9.82 -10.94
CA LEU A 86 28.19 -10.60 -10.46
C LEU A 86 27.70 -10.11 -9.10
N PHE A 87 28.61 -9.80 -8.17
CA PHE A 87 28.26 -9.23 -6.87
C PHE A 87 27.58 -7.89 -7.01
N TRP A 88 28.12 -7.01 -7.87
CA TRP A 88 27.52 -5.71 -8.18
C TRP A 88 26.14 -5.84 -8.81
N MET A 89 25.99 -6.74 -9.80
CA MET A 89 24.72 -7.01 -10.46
C MET A 89 23.66 -7.53 -9.47
N LEU A 90 24.05 -8.37 -8.52
CA LEU A 90 23.13 -8.87 -7.49
C LEU A 90 22.59 -7.71 -6.64
N GLY A 91 23.46 -6.82 -6.14
CA GLY A 91 23.04 -5.65 -5.37
C GLY A 91 22.16 -4.70 -6.19
N TRP A 92 22.56 -4.44 -7.44
CA TRP A 92 21.81 -3.59 -8.36
C TRP A 92 20.43 -4.15 -8.68
N SER A 93 20.31 -5.46 -8.93
CA SER A 93 19.04 -6.12 -9.24
C SER A 93 18.03 -6.03 -8.10
N VAL A 94 18.50 -6.09 -6.85
CA VAL A 94 17.64 -5.84 -5.67
C VAL A 94 17.08 -4.43 -5.70
N GLY A 95 17.91 -3.43 -6.00
CA GLY A 95 17.47 -2.03 -6.15
C GLY A 95 16.42 -1.86 -7.23
N VAL A 96 16.65 -2.45 -8.41
CA VAL A 96 15.71 -2.43 -9.55
C VAL A 96 14.40 -3.16 -9.19
N ALA A 97 14.46 -4.28 -8.49
CA ALA A 97 13.28 -5.00 -8.03
C ALA A 97 12.43 -4.15 -7.07
N ILE A 98 13.06 -3.42 -6.15
CA ILE A 98 12.37 -2.49 -5.24
C ILE A 98 11.71 -1.36 -6.04
N LEU A 99 12.41 -0.75 -7.00
CA LEU A 99 11.84 0.28 -7.87
C LEU A 99 10.66 -0.25 -8.69
N GLY A 100 10.76 -1.46 -9.22
CA GLY A 100 9.68 -2.15 -9.91
C GLY A 100 8.46 -2.37 -9.02
N LEU A 101 8.66 -2.81 -7.78
CA LEU A 101 7.58 -2.95 -6.80
C LEU A 101 6.92 -1.62 -6.47
N ILE A 102 7.70 -0.54 -6.32
CA ILE A 102 7.17 0.82 -6.10
C ILE A 102 6.35 1.25 -7.31
N PHE A 103 6.87 1.08 -8.52
CA PHE A 103 6.14 1.41 -9.76
C PHE A 103 4.83 0.62 -9.87
N LEU A 104 4.85 -0.69 -9.62
CA LEU A 104 3.66 -1.53 -9.61
C LEU A 104 2.66 -1.09 -8.52
N ALA A 105 3.15 -0.78 -7.31
CA ALA A 105 2.30 -0.32 -6.22
C ALA A 105 1.65 1.04 -6.50
N VAL A 106 2.34 1.95 -7.17
CA VAL A 106 1.79 3.26 -7.56
C VAL A 106 0.79 3.11 -8.71
N THR A 107 1.06 2.19 -9.66
CA THR A 107 0.24 2.00 -10.87
C THR A 107 -1.00 1.15 -10.60
N PHE A 108 -0.84 0.04 -9.89
CA PHE A 108 -1.88 -0.98 -9.70
C PHE A 108 -2.35 -1.09 -8.25
N GLY A 109 -1.75 -0.34 -7.33
CA GLY A 109 -2.12 -0.37 -5.93
C GLY A 109 -3.60 -0.08 -5.72
N ARG A 110 -4.21 -0.78 -4.77
CA ARG A 110 -5.60 -0.61 -4.35
C ARG A 110 -5.67 -0.54 -2.83
N GLU A 111 -6.67 0.18 -2.38
CA GLU A 111 -7.07 0.15 -0.98
C GLU A 111 -8.29 -0.74 -0.88
N SER A 112 -8.32 -1.61 0.11
CA SER A 112 -9.48 -2.47 0.35
C SER A 112 -9.87 -2.45 1.82
N VAL A 113 -11.16 -2.52 2.04
CA VAL A 113 -11.79 -2.63 3.36
C VAL A 113 -12.45 -3.99 3.42
N ARG A 114 -12.13 -4.75 4.45
CA ARG A 114 -12.75 -6.05 4.73
C ARG A 114 -13.27 -6.07 6.15
N ILE A 115 -14.48 -6.57 6.31
CA ILE A 115 -15.09 -6.79 7.61
C ILE A 115 -15.17 -8.28 7.83
N ARG A 116 -14.55 -8.77 8.90
CA ARG A 116 -14.55 -10.17 9.25
C ARG A 116 -14.47 -10.35 10.76
N ASN A 117 -15.35 -11.18 11.33
CA ASN A 117 -15.33 -11.54 12.76
C ASN A 117 -15.25 -10.33 13.67
N ASN A 118 -16.09 -9.32 13.49
CA ASN A 118 -16.10 -8.08 14.24
C ASN A 118 -14.75 -7.31 14.17
N GLN A 119 -14.00 -7.46 13.07
CA GLN A 119 -12.78 -6.72 12.80
C GLN A 119 -12.90 -5.95 11.50
N LEU A 120 -12.47 -4.69 11.52
CA LEU A 120 -12.30 -3.87 10.34
C LEU A 120 -10.85 -4.00 9.87
N ILE A 121 -10.64 -4.51 8.67
CA ILE A 121 -9.31 -4.71 8.09
C ILE A 121 -9.15 -3.73 6.93
N LEU A 122 -8.27 -2.76 7.10
CA LEU A 122 -7.84 -1.87 6.02
C LEU A 122 -6.57 -2.41 5.40
N ARG A 123 -6.57 -2.60 4.10
CA ARG A 123 -5.41 -3.12 3.38
C ARG A 123 -5.04 -2.20 2.22
N ILE A 124 -3.74 -1.98 2.06
CA ILE A 124 -3.15 -1.18 0.98
C ILE A 124 -2.10 -2.05 0.29
N GLY A 125 -2.18 -2.17 -1.00
CA GLY A 125 -1.19 -2.93 -1.78
C GLY A 125 -1.67 -3.29 -3.16
N LEU A 126 -0.94 -4.23 -3.77
CA LEU A 126 -1.31 -4.87 -5.02
C LEU A 126 -2.41 -5.92 -4.76
N PRO A 127 -3.19 -6.28 -5.78
CA PRO A 127 -4.08 -7.43 -5.68
C PRO A 127 -3.31 -8.67 -5.22
N GLY A 128 -3.72 -9.28 -4.10
CA GLY A 128 -3.04 -10.43 -3.51
C GLY A 128 -1.88 -10.12 -2.56
N ILE A 129 -1.14 -9.02 -2.73
CA ILE A 129 0.01 -8.68 -1.88
C ILE A 129 -0.21 -7.30 -1.28
N GLY A 130 -0.20 -7.20 0.05
CA GLY A 130 -0.40 -5.88 0.67
C GLY A 130 -0.15 -5.87 2.16
N ILE A 131 -0.23 -4.67 2.68
CA ILE A 131 -0.07 -4.35 4.08
C ILE A 131 -1.45 -4.09 4.67
N GLY A 132 -1.81 -4.85 5.70
CA GLY A 132 -3.10 -4.75 6.37
C GLY A 132 -2.99 -4.20 7.78
N PHE A 133 -3.98 -3.42 8.17
CA PHE A 133 -4.20 -2.94 9.53
C PHE A 133 -5.54 -3.51 10.00
N ARG A 134 -5.54 -4.19 11.14
CA ARG A 134 -6.72 -4.79 11.74
C ARG A 134 -7.16 -3.98 12.95
N PHE A 135 -8.39 -3.55 12.93
CA PHE A 135 -9.02 -2.77 13.99
C PHE A 135 -10.13 -3.61 14.63
N HIS A 136 -10.21 -3.63 15.95
CA HIS A 136 -11.26 -4.32 16.67
C HIS A 136 -12.57 -3.54 16.56
N GLY A 137 -13.66 -4.19 16.12
CA GLY A 137 -14.94 -3.55 15.89
C GLY A 137 -15.52 -2.86 17.12
N ASP A 138 -15.29 -3.42 18.32
CA ASP A 138 -15.80 -2.85 19.57
C ASP A 138 -15.22 -1.44 19.90
N VAL A 139 -14.09 -1.09 19.28
CA VAL A 139 -13.40 0.19 19.50
C VAL A 139 -13.61 1.16 18.33
N VAL A 140 -14.05 0.65 17.18
CA VAL A 140 -14.35 1.46 15.98
C VAL A 140 -15.63 2.24 16.19
N ARG A 141 -15.61 3.57 15.99
CA ARG A 141 -16.77 4.45 16.19
C ARG A 141 -16.85 5.54 15.15
N TYR A 142 -18.02 6.18 15.03
CA TYR A 142 -18.25 7.43 14.27
C TYR A 142 -17.73 7.39 12.83
N PHE A 143 -18.29 6.48 12.04
CA PHE A 143 -18.02 6.49 10.60
C PHE A 143 -18.57 7.76 9.97
N ARG A 144 -17.71 8.54 9.34
CA ARG A 144 -18.06 9.81 8.71
C ARG A 144 -17.25 10.08 7.46
N ARG A 145 -17.79 10.93 6.61
CA ARG A 145 -17.08 11.52 5.49
C ARG A 145 -16.31 12.75 5.99
N ASN A 146 -15.03 12.76 5.74
CA ASN A 146 -14.16 13.89 6.03
C ASN A 146 -13.86 14.62 4.72
N LYS A 147 -14.34 15.86 4.61
CA LYS A 147 -13.94 16.73 3.51
C LYS A 147 -12.52 17.22 3.79
N PRO A 148 -11.59 17.16 2.81
CA PRO A 148 -10.27 17.70 3.03
C PRO A 148 -10.41 19.20 3.30
N ASP A 149 -9.85 19.66 4.42
CA ASP A 149 -9.68 21.09 4.64
C ASP A 149 -8.88 21.66 3.47
N VAL A 150 -9.41 22.73 2.86
CA VAL A 150 -8.85 23.39 1.68
C VAL A 150 -7.46 23.98 1.94
N ILE A 151 -7.04 24.00 3.21
CA ILE A 151 -5.79 24.57 3.66
C ILE A 151 -4.64 23.57 3.41
N ILE A 152 -3.77 23.92 2.48
CA ILE A 152 -2.44 23.37 2.22
C ILE A 152 -2.40 22.03 1.49
N GLY A 153 -2.42 22.07 0.15
CA GLY A 153 -1.75 21.06 -0.70
C GLY A 153 -2.30 19.62 -0.71
N THR A 154 -3.34 19.32 0.05
CA THR A 154 -3.94 17.97 0.14
C THR A 154 -5.28 17.84 -0.60
N SER A 155 -5.78 18.90 -1.19
CA SER A 155 -7.04 18.94 -1.97
C SER A 155 -7.03 18.01 -3.19
N TRP A 156 -5.85 17.62 -3.67
CA TRP A 156 -5.70 16.68 -4.78
C TRP A 156 -6.13 15.24 -4.44
N ARG A 157 -6.33 14.91 -3.15
CA ARG A 157 -6.71 13.55 -2.71
C ARG A 157 -8.21 13.29 -2.67
N GLY A 158 -9.05 14.33 -2.80
CA GLY A 158 -10.51 14.19 -2.73
C GLY A 158 -11.03 13.90 -1.31
N ASP A 159 -12.32 13.62 -1.19
CA ASP A 159 -12.98 13.26 0.05
C ASP A 159 -12.45 11.90 0.58
N HIS A 160 -12.38 11.79 1.90
CA HIS A 160 -11.95 10.60 2.60
C HIS A 160 -13.07 10.09 3.50
N LEU A 161 -13.08 8.79 3.73
CA LEU A 161 -13.83 8.20 4.82
C LEU A 161 -12.96 8.20 6.08
N CYS A 162 -13.57 8.38 7.22
CA CYS A 162 -12.89 8.29 8.49
C CYS A 162 -13.76 7.59 9.53
N PHE A 163 -13.10 7.00 10.49
CA PHE A 163 -13.69 6.50 11.72
C PHE A 163 -12.79 6.82 12.89
N ASP A 164 -13.34 6.85 14.07
CA ASP A 164 -12.57 7.03 15.30
C ASP A 164 -12.23 5.66 15.88
N TYR A 165 -10.98 5.51 16.30
CA TYR A 165 -10.44 4.32 16.94
C TYR A 165 -9.63 4.71 18.16
N ALA A 166 -10.11 4.35 19.34
CA ALA A 166 -9.48 4.66 20.62
C ALA A 166 -9.07 6.14 20.79
N GLY A 167 -9.93 7.06 20.35
CA GLY A 167 -9.71 8.50 20.44
C GLY A 167 -8.93 9.13 19.28
N GLU A 168 -8.47 8.32 18.33
CA GLU A 168 -7.75 8.79 17.13
C GLU A 168 -8.62 8.63 15.88
N SER A 169 -8.66 9.65 15.01
CA SER A 169 -9.36 9.58 13.72
C SER A 169 -8.52 8.90 12.65
N ILE A 170 -9.00 7.79 12.13
CA ILE A 170 -8.35 7.01 11.07
C ILE A 170 -9.00 7.36 9.73
N ASN A 171 -8.21 7.89 8.80
CA ASN A 171 -8.66 8.22 7.46
C ASN A 171 -8.30 7.10 6.48
N PHE A 172 -9.26 6.72 5.65
CA PHE A 172 -9.10 5.71 4.59
C PHE A 172 -9.92 6.10 3.36
N GLY A 173 -9.69 5.42 2.26
CA GLY A 173 -10.31 5.73 0.99
C GLY A 173 -9.85 7.08 0.43
N SER A 174 -9.31 7.08 -0.76
CA SER A 174 -8.94 8.27 -1.49
C SER A 174 -9.62 8.25 -2.85
N ALA A 175 -10.12 9.39 -3.30
CA ALA A 175 -10.82 9.52 -4.59
C ALA A 175 -12.17 8.77 -4.68
N ILE A 176 -12.93 8.76 -3.60
CA ILE A 176 -14.29 8.20 -3.59
C ILE A 176 -15.25 9.34 -3.94
N SER A 177 -16.20 9.07 -4.88
CA SER A 177 -17.29 10.00 -5.15
C SER A 177 -18.21 10.14 -3.92
N ALA A 178 -18.92 11.26 -3.82
CA ALA A 178 -19.83 11.51 -2.71
C ALA A 178 -20.86 10.37 -2.54
N GLU A 179 -21.43 9.96 -3.66
CA GLU A 179 -22.46 8.93 -3.76
C GLU A 179 -21.94 7.57 -3.26
N LYS A 180 -20.74 7.16 -3.72
CA LYS A 180 -20.12 5.93 -3.31
C LYS A 180 -19.65 5.97 -1.85
N ALA A 181 -19.30 7.14 -1.33
CA ALA A 181 -18.96 7.32 0.07
C ALA A 181 -20.15 7.05 1.00
N GLU A 182 -21.34 7.54 0.63
CA GLU A 182 -22.57 7.29 1.40
C GLU A 182 -22.97 5.80 1.37
N GLU A 183 -22.85 5.15 0.20
CA GLU A 183 -23.08 3.72 0.07
C GLU A 183 -22.17 2.92 1.02
N ILE A 184 -20.87 3.24 1.01
CA ILE A 184 -19.88 2.57 1.87
C ILE A 184 -20.18 2.83 3.34
N LEU A 185 -20.51 4.07 3.70
CA LEU A 185 -20.86 4.41 5.08
C LEU A 185 -22.08 3.66 5.55
N SER A 186 -23.09 3.48 4.71
CA SER A 186 -24.29 2.71 5.06
C SER A 186 -23.96 1.25 5.37
N VAL A 187 -23.11 0.61 4.56
CA VAL A 187 -22.63 -0.76 4.78
C VAL A 187 -21.81 -0.88 6.07
N LEU A 188 -20.90 0.08 6.31
CA LEU A 188 -20.08 0.08 7.52
C LEU A 188 -20.92 0.28 8.79
N LYS A 189 -21.92 1.17 8.76
CA LYS A 189 -22.85 1.39 9.88
C LYS A 189 -23.72 0.18 10.15
N LEU A 190 -24.17 -0.52 9.12
CA LEU A 190 -24.90 -1.80 9.26
C LEU A 190 -24.03 -2.89 9.87
N ALA A 191 -22.76 -2.96 9.48
CA ALA A 191 -21.84 -3.97 10.00
C ALA A 191 -21.41 -3.71 11.46
N PHE A 192 -21.43 -2.45 11.91
CA PHE A 192 -21.09 -2.03 13.27
C PHE A 192 -22.23 -1.21 13.91
N PRO A 193 -23.40 -1.79 14.15
CA PRO A 193 -24.60 -1.03 14.58
C PRO A 193 -24.47 -0.38 15.97
N ARG A 194 -23.61 -0.90 16.84
CA ARG A 194 -23.42 -0.37 18.19
C ARG A 194 -22.70 0.98 18.24
N HIS A 195 -22.19 1.46 17.10
CA HIS A 195 -21.30 2.62 17.03
C HIS A 195 -21.69 3.56 15.88
N ALA A 196 -22.96 3.52 15.45
CA ALA A 196 -23.45 4.27 14.30
C ALA A 196 -23.77 5.75 14.60
N ASP A 197 -23.81 6.14 15.88
CA ASP A 197 -24.17 7.50 16.36
C ASP A 197 -22.94 8.36 16.63
#